data_cad44c8c9d52bcf403335e100ccb548a
#
_entry.id   cad44c8c9d52bcf403335e100ccb548a
#
_cell.length_a   1.000
_cell.length_b   1.000
_cell.length_c   1.000
_cell.angle_alpha   90.00
_cell.angle_beta   90.00
_cell.angle_gamma   90.00
#
_symmetry.space_group_name_H-M   'P 1'
#
loop_
_entity.id
_entity.type
_entity.pdbx_description
1 polymer ?
#
loop_
_entity_poly.entity_id
_entity_poly.type
_entity_poly.pdbx_seq_one_letter_code
_entity_poly.pdbx_strand_id
1 'polypeptide(L)'
;MDRELLRAEEHWDRVVICYRKRAPYLAEKMATIAAERPNVVAVVERDERLSYGDLWAQGGSLAALLSAGGVGAGDRVAVMLANGIDAIRAVVAILRLEAILVAVGTRSRAAELDYICADCAPTAIIYGPEFADVIAAAPTAPALRYDVSASAWRTAIAQGNLPPQVAPAEEEALFAILYTSGTTGKPKGAMLTHLGAIHSCLHWRDAFGLGDEERTLVCVPWAHVSGLCGVVMPFLYLGGTLIMLPEFKRRAALELAERERITHALMVPAMYGLCLLEADLADFDLKSWRVAAYGGAPMPEPTITRFAAAFPWLAMCNAYGATETTSPATIMPPGEGTARADSVGRVVTCGDIRVMDDYGREVPPGSDGELWIAGPMVVPGYWRNPEATVDSFVGGYWKSGDIGSIDADGYVRIADRKKDMIIRGGFKVYPAEVESVLAGLDGVVEAAVVGRADAMLGEAVVAFVTTTGGGLTSQRVRTWCAERLSDYKVPADVVIEAAALPRNANGKIQKATLRARAAALCEHAA
;
A
#
# COMPACT_ATOMS: atom_id res chain seq x y z
N MET A 1 20.90 17.81 -3.06
CA MET A 1 19.72 18.31 -2.32
C MET A 1 20.18 19.34 -1.31
N ASP A 2 19.52 20.49 -1.25
CA ASP A 2 19.93 21.61 -0.42
C ASP A 2 19.74 21.25 1.07
N ARG A 3 20.86 21.13 1.81
CA ARG A 3 20.86 20.81 3.26
C ARG A 3 20.11 21.86 4.10
N GLU A 4 19.85 23.05 3.55
CA GLU A 4 19.05 24.08 4.21
C GLU A 4 17.57 23.73 4.35
N LEU A 5 17.08 22.77 3.57
CA LEU A 5 15.69 22.31 3.61
C LEU A 5 15.40 21.27 4.71
N LEU A 6 16.44 20.71 5.33
CA LEU A 6 16.34 19.62 6.31
C LEU A 6 16.91 20.05 7.67
N ARG A 7 16.44 19.42 8.73
CA ARG A 7 16.98 19.53 10.09
C ARG A 7 16.81 18.23 10.88
N ALA A 8 17.69 18.03 11.87
CA ALA A 8 17.51 16.98 12.86
C ALA A 8 16.50 17.44 13.92
N GLU A 9 15.55 16.60 14.25
CA GLU A 9 14.52 16.83 15.27
C GLU A 9 14.39 15.60 16.15
N GLU A 10 13.97 15.81 17.41
CA GLU A 10 13.71 14.72 18.34
C GLU A 10 12.22 14.41 18.37
N HIS A 11 11.89 13.15 18.08
CA HIS A 11 10.53 12.61 18.12
C HIS A 11 10.56 11.21 18.73
N TRP A 12 9.71 10.94 19.73
CA TRP A 12 9.61 9.63 20.42
C TRP A 12 10.98 9.11 20.91
N ASP A 13 11.78 9.97 21.57
CA ASP A 13 13.14 9.66 22.09
C ASP A 13 14.13 9.21 21.00
N ARG A 14 13.92 9.59 19.74
CA ARG A 14 14.82 9.35 18.61
C ARG A 14 15.06 10.62 17.80
N VAL A 15 16.27 10.76 17.27
CA VAL A 15 16.62 11.86 16.36
C VAL A 15 16.34 11.41 14.93
N VAL A 16 15.48 12.16 14.23
CA VAL A 16 15.14 11.93 12.83
C VAL A 16 15.40 13.19 11.99
N ILE A 17 15.70 12.99 10.74
CA ILE A 17 15.87 14.10 9.79
C ILE A 17 14.50 14.46 9.23
N CYS A 18 14.11 15.73 9.34
CA CYS A 18 12.80 16.22 8.93
C CYS A 18 12.91 17.37 7.92
N TYR A 19 11.88 17.52 7.08
CA TYR A 19 11.71 18.75 6.29
C TYR A 19 11.43 19.94 7.22
N ARG A 20 12.18 21.02 7.06
CA ARG A 20 11.99 22.28 7.83
C ARG A 20 10.66 22.96 7.53
N LYS A 21 10.27 22.94 6.25
CA LYS A 21 9.00 23.56 5.79
C LYS A 21 7.97 22.47 5.56
N ARG A 22 7.05 22.33 6.49
CA ARG A 22 5.92 21.42 6.44
C ARG A 22 4.74 22.01 7.23
N ALA A 23 3.53 21.58 6.94
CA ALA A 23 2.38 21.87 7.79
C ALA A 23 2.54 21.13 9.13
N PRO A 24 2.05 21.65 10.25
CA PRO A 24 2.14 20.97 11.54
C PRO A 24 1.23 19.73 11.61
N TYR A 25 0.09 19.74 10.89
CA TYR A 25 -0.83 18.59 10.82
C TYR A 25 -1.65 18.63 9.52
N LEU A 26 -2.25 17.48 9.15
CA LEU A 26 -2.91 17.29 7.85
C LEU A 26 -4.09 18.23 7.64
N ALA A 27 -4.97 18.40 8.66
CA ALA A 27 -6.18 19.20 8.53
C ALA A 27 -5.88 20.69 8.29
N GLU A 28 -4.81 21.25 8.89
CA GLU A 28 -4.40 22.63 8.65
C GLU A 28 -4.01 22.85 7.19
N LYS A 29 -3.24 21.92 6.62
CA LYS A 29 -2.86 22.04 5.20
C LYS A 29 -4.08 21.97 4.28
N MET A 30 -5.02 21.10 4.58
CA MET A 30 -6.27 20.98 3.81
C MET A 30 -7.15 22.24 3.95
N ALA A 31 -7.22 22.82 5.15
CA ALA A 31 -7.91 24.09 5.40
C ALA A 31 -7.30 25.23 4.57
N THR A 32 -5.97 25.32 4.54
CA THR A 32 -5.24 26.31 3.74
C THR A 32 -5.59 26.17 2.25
N ILE A 33 -5.55 24.95 1.70
CA ILE A 33 -5.87 24.71 0.29
C ILE A 33 -7.34 25.06 0.00
N ALA A 34 -8.26 24.67 0.87
CA ALA A 34 -9.68 24.98 0.71
C ALA A 34 -9.96 26.50 0.73
N ALA A 35 -9.19 27.26 1.51
CA ALA A 35 -9.29 28.73 1.57
C ALA A 35 -8.66 29.40 0.34
N GLU A 36 -7.48 28.95 -0.09
CA GLU A 36 -6.73 29.55 -1.21
C GLU A 36 -7.28 29.14 -2.57
N ARG A 37 -7.81 27.92 -2.70
CA ARG A 37 -8.24 27.31 -3.97
C ARG A 37 -9.63 26.66 -3.87
N PRO A 38 -10.68 27.36 -3.37
CA PRO A 38 -11.98 26.76 -3.06
C PRO A 38 -12.68 26.11 -4.25
N ASN A 39 -12.46 26.63 -5.45
CA ASN A 39 -13.15 26.19 -6.68
C ASN A 39 -12.39 25.08 -7.46
N VAL A 40 -11.19 24.71 -7.03
CA VAL A 40 -10.44 23.62 -7.67
C VAL A 40 -11.07 22.29 -7.31
N VAL A 41 -11.22 21.40 -8.29
CA VAL A 41 -11.77 20.06 -8.08
C VAL A 41 -10.80 19.21 -7.27
N ALA A 42 -11.25 18.75 -6.11
CA ALA A 42 -10.50 17.86 -5.22
C ALA A 42 -10.77 16.39 -5.54
N VAL A 43 -12.04 16.04 -5.83
CA VAL A 43 -12.45 14.65 -6.03
C VAL A 43 -13.42 14.54 -7.20
N VAL A 44 -13.24 13.53 -8.03
CA VAL A 44 -14.15 13.14 -9.12
C VAL A 44 -14.58 11.71 -8.91
N GLU A 45 -15.89 11.46 -8.93
CA GLU A 45 -16.47 10.12 -9.00
C GLU A 45 -17.60 10.11 -10.02
N ARG A 46 -17.45 9.34 -11.08
CA ARG A 46 -18.39 9.34 -12.23
C ARG A 46 -18.60 10.76 -12.77
N ASP A 47 -19.82 11.29 -12.64
CA ASP A 47 -20.20 12.65 -13.07
C ASP A 47 -20.16 13.68 -11.93
N GLU A 48 -20.00 13.23 -10.68
CA GLU A 48 -19.88 14.10 -9.51
C GLU A 48 -18.46 14.68 -9.41
N ARG A 49 -18.39 16.00 -9.22
CA ARG A 49 -17.15 16.73 -9.02
C ARG A 49 -17.25 17.56 -7.75
N LEU A 50 -16.36 17.33 -6.82
CA LEU A 50 -16.35 18.00 -5.53
C LEU A 50 -15.14 18.93 -5.46
N SER A 51 -15.38 20.22 -5.27
CA SER A 51 -14.30 21.20 -5.09
C SER A 51 -13.63 21.08 -3.71
N TYR A 52 -12.46 21.69 -3.54
CA TYR A 52 -11.81 21.77 -2.21
C TYR A 52 -12.65 22.54 -1.21
N GLY A 53 -13.31 23.62 -1.62
CA GLY A 53 -14.23 24.37 -0.77
C GLY A 53 -15.42 23.53 -0.30
N ASP A 54 -16.06 22.82 -1.24
CA ASP A 54 -17.18 21.93 -0.92
C ASP A 54 -16.76 20.75 -0.07
N LEU A 55 -15.64 20.09 -0.40
CA LEU A 55 -15.10 18.98 0.37
C LEU A 55 -14.84 19.41 1.83
N TRP A 56 -14.22 20.59 2.01
CA TRP A 56 -13.93 21.13 3.32
C TRP A 56 -15.21 21.47 4.10
N ALA A 57 -16.19 22.12 3.47
CA ALA A 57 -17.47 22.47 4.07
C ALA A 57 -18.27 21.22 4.45
N GLN A 58 -18.42 20.27 3.52
CA GLN A 58 -19.15 19.03 3.77
C GLN A 58 -18.46 18.15 4.82
N GLY A 59 -17.12 18.06 4.79
CA GLY A 59 -16.35 17.40 5.85
C GLY A 59 -16.58 18.03 7.23
N GLY A 60 -16.74 19.36 7.28
CA GLY A 60 -17.09 20.07 8.51
C GLY A 60 -18.48 19.74 9.03
N SER A 61 -19.47 19.69 8.15
CA SER A 61 -20.84 19.31 8.53
C SER A 61 -20.92 17.87 9.03
N LEU A 62 -20.15 16.97 8.41
CA LEU A 62 -20.04 15.59 8.89
C LEU A 62 -19.26 15.49 10.22
N ALA A 63 -18.23 16.31 10.43
CA ALA A 63 -17.54 16.43 11.71
C ALA A 63 -18.52 16.88 12.81
N ALA A 64 -19.38 17.85 12.52
CA ALA A 64 -20.44 18.29 13.46
C ALA A 64 -21.42 17.15 13.78
N LEU A 65 -21.84 16.37 12.77
CA LEU A 65 -22.69 15.19 12.97
C LEU A 65 -22.03 14.15 13.87
N LEU A 66 -20.77 13.82 13.63
CA LEU A 66 -19.99 12.88 14.44
C LEU A 66 -19.80 13.39 15.87
N SER A 67 -19.47 14.67 16.03
CA SER A 67 -19.30 15.31 17.33
C SER A 67 -20.59 15.33 18.14
N ALA A 68 -21.74 15.59 17.51
CA ALA A 68 -23.05 15.50 18.16
C ALA A 68 -23.38 14.07 18.64
N GLY A 69 -22.80 13.05 17.98
CA GLY A 69 -22.86 11.67 18.42
C GLY A 69 -21.86 11.30 19.51
N GLY A 70 -20.99 12.24 19.93
CA GLY A 70 -20.01 12.03 21.00
C GLY A 70 -18.60 11.68 20.53
N VAL A 71 -18.29 11.81 19.21
CA VAL A 71 -16.92 11.63 18.70
C VAL A 71 -16.11 12.89 18.93
N GLY A 72 -14.94 12.76 19.54
CA GLY A 72 -14.00 13.85 19.81
C GLY A 72 -12.56 13.51 19.44
N ALA A 73 -11.64 14.41 19.81
CA ALA A 73 -10.21 14.22 19.55
C ALA A 73 -9.68 12.94 20.23
N GLY A 74 -8.85 12.18 19.49
CA GLY A 74 -8.29 10.91 19.95
C GLY A 74 -9.26 9.72 19.91
N ASP A 75 -10.55 9.93 19.61
CA ASP A 75 -11.49 8.84 19.42
C ASP A 75 -11.21 8.10 18.11
N ARG A 76 -11.40 6.77 18.11
CA ARG A 76 -11.24 5.95 16.92
C ARG A 76 -12.56 5.89 16.17
N VAL A 77 -12.51 6.19 14.86
CA VAL A 77 -13.66 6.07 13.96
C VAL A 77 -13.33 5.04 12.89
N ALA A 78 -14.02 3.91 12.92
CA ALA A 78 -13.89 2.89 11.90
C ALA A 78 -14.59 3.36 10.61
N VAL A 79 -13.96 3.12 9.45
CA VAL A 79 -14.53 3.48 8.14
C VAL A 79 -14.45 2.28 7.21
N MET A 80 -15.59 1.76 6.78
CA MET A 80 -15.73 0.64 5.85
C MET A 80 -16.50 1.10 4.61
N LEU A 81 -15.78 1.73 3.68
CA LEU A 81 -16.31 2.31 2.43
C LEU A 81 -15.46 1.89 1.24
N ALA A 82 -16.09 1.69 0.09
CA ALA A 82 -15.39 1.55 -1.19
C ALA A 82 -14.68 2.85 -1.58
N ASN A 83 -13.81 2.79 -2.62
CA ASN A 83 -13.26 4.01 -3.21
C ASN A 83 -14.39 4.90 -3.71
N GLY A 84 -14.50 6.11 -3.18
CA GLY A 84 -15.57 7.04 -3.55
C GLY A 84 -15.50 8.35 -2.78
N ILE A 85 -16.31 9.32 -3.16
CA ILE A 85 -16.36 10.65 -2.56
C ILE A 85 -16.72 10.58 -1.07
N ASP A 86 -17.65 9.70 -0.68
CA ASP A 86 -18.05 9.57 0.73
C ASP A 86 -16.89 9.07 1.63
N ALA A 87 -15.97 8.26 1.09
CA ALA A 87 -14.77 7.88 1.82
C ALA A 87 -13.86 9.09 2.10
N ILE A 88 -13.69 9.95 1.10
CA ILE A 88 -12.87 11.16 1.25
C ILE A 88 -13.55 12.18 2.18
N ARG A 89 -14.87 12.34 2.10
CA ARG A 89 -15.67 13.15 3.06
C ARG A 89 -15.47 12.66 4.49
N ALA A 90 -15.55 11.34 4.71
CA ALA A 90 -15.34 10.72 6.03
C ALA A 90 -13.93 10.99 6.56
N VAL A 91 -12.90 10.82 5.72
CA VAL A 91 -11.51 11.12 6.09
C VAL A 91 -11.35 12.58 6.51
N VAL A 92 -11.89 13.53 5.74
CA VAL A 92 -11.83 14.96 6.08
C VAL A 92 -12.58 15.26 7.38
N ALA A 93 -13.75 14.67 7.59
CA ALA A 93 -14.53 14.85 8.81
C ALA A 93 -13.77 14.37 10.06
N ILE A 94 -13.13 13.21 9.96
CA ILE A 94 -12.34 12.60 11.05
C ILE A 94 -11.12 13.46 11.35
N LEU A 95 -10.38 13.90 10.34
CA LEU A 95 -9.21 14.78 10.51
C LEU A 95 -9.58 16.12 11.14
N ARG A 96 -10.76 16.67 10.85
CA ARG A 96 -11.24 17.93 11.44
C ARG A 96 -11.58 17.83 12.93
N LEU A 97 -11.90 16.64 13.40
CA LEU A 97 -12.16 16.35 14.81
C LEU A 97 -10.91 15.94 15.59
N GLU A 98 -9.77 15.75 14.91
CA GLU A 98 -8.60 15.08 15.47
C GLU A 98 -8.91 13.69 16.02
N ALA A 99 -9.92 13.07 15.45
CA ALA A 99 -10.21 11.69 15.70
C ALA A 99 -9.26 10.80 14.87
N ILE A 100 -9.10 9.57 15.30
CA ILE A 100 -8.19 8.61 14.68
C ILE A 100 -8.96 7.75 13.69
N LEU A 101 -8.59 7.82 12.43
CA LEU A 101 -9.14 6.99 11.37
C LEU A 101 -8.73 5.53 11.56
N VAL A 102 -9.70 4.60 11.58
CA VAL A 102 -9.45 3.15 11.48
C VAL A 102 -10.02 2.67 10.16
N ALA A 103 -9.16 2.61 9.13
CA ALA A 103 -9.62 2.21 7.81
C ALA A 103 -9.77 0.68 7.72
N VAL A 104 -10.97 0.22 7.39
CA VAL A 104 -11.34 -1.20 7.27
C VAL A 104 -11.50 -1.57 5.82
N GLY A 105 -10.79 -2.61 5.38
CA GLY A 105 -10.88 -3.09 4.00
C GLY A 105 -12.29 -3.62 3.65
N THR A 106 -12.80 -3.29 2.48
CA THR A 106 -14.14 -3.68 2.00
C THR A 106 -14.32 -5.20 1.82
N ARG A 107 -13.22 -5.96 1.81
CA ARG A 107 -13.24 -7.43 1.74
C ARG A 107 -13.19 -8.11 3.11
N SER A 108 -13.06 -7.33 4.18
CA SER A 108 -13.05 -7.87 5.55
C SER A 108 -14.37 -8.57 5.87
N ARG A 109 -14.26 -9.70 6.53
CA ARG A 109 -15.40 -10.46 7.04
C ARG A 109 -15.73 -10.04 8.46
N ALA A 110 -16.91 -10.43 8.95
CA ALA A 110 -17.37 -10.08 10.29
C ALA A 110 -16.35 -10.43 11.40
N ALA A 111 -15.67 -11.56 11.32
CA ALA A 111 -14.66 -11.96 12.30
C ALA A 111 -13.41 -11.05 12.28
N GLU A 112 -12.99 -10.55 11.11
CA GLU A 112 -11.88 -9.60 11.01
C GLU A 112 -12.29 -8.23 11.54
N LEU A 113 -13.49 -7.77 11.20
CA LEU A 113 -14.04 -6.51 11.73
C LEU A 113 -14.21 -6.58 13.25
N ASP A 114 -14.73 -7.69 13.76
CA ASP A 114 -14.89 -7.93 15.19
C ASP A 114 -13.56 -7.84 15.93
N TYR A 115 -12.52 -8.50 15.40
CA TYR A 115 -11.17 -8.43 15.95
C TYR A 115 -10.65 -6.98 15.97
N ILE A 116 -10.78 -6.23 14.88
CA ILE A 116 -10.34 -4.83 14.78
C ILE A 116 -11.10 -3.97 15.82
N CYS A 117 -12.41 -4.13 15.89
CA CYS A 117 -13.23 -3.36 16.83
C CYS A 117 -12.93 -3.72 18.30
N ALA A 118 -12.68 -4.99 18.61
CA ALA A 118 -12.28 -5.43 19.96
C ALA A 118 -10.94 -4.82 20.37
N ASP A 119 -9.97 -4.73 19.44
CA ASP A 119 -8.62 -4.24 19.70
C ASP A 119 -8.57 -2.70 19.82
N CYS A 120 -9.16 -1.94 18.88
CA CYS A 120 -9.08 -0.48 18.89
C CYS A 120 -10.27 0.20 19.57
N ALA A 121 -11.35 -0.52 19.90
CA ALA A 121 -12.56 -0.01 20.53
C ALA A 121 -13.03 1.32 19.89
N PRO A 122 -13.49 1.30 18.62
CA PRO A 122 -13.90 2.51 17.93
C PRO A 122 -15.18 3.09 18.56
N THR A 123 -15.24 4.42 18.69
CA THR A 123 -16.43 5.14 19.18
C THR A 123 -17.56 5.09 18.15
N ALA A 124 -17.23 5.14 16.86
CA ALA A 124 -18.19 5.10 15.77
C ALA A 124 -17.68 4.27 14.59
N ILE A 125 -18.63 3.86 13.73
CA ILE A 125 -18.34 3.27 12.41
C ILE A 125 -19.13 3.99 11.34
N ILE A 126 -18.44 4.38 10.26
CA ILE A 126 -19.01 4.93 9.01
C ILE A 126 -18.91 3.85 7.94
N TYR A 127 -19.98 3.56 7.23
CA TYR A 127 -20.02 2.44 6.30
C TYR A 127 -20.96 2.63 5.12
N GLY A 128 -20.68 1.92 4.03
CA GLY A 128 -21.59 1.76 2.90
C GLY A 128 -22.70 0.75 3.20
N PRO A 129 -23.93 0.95 2.70
CA PRO A 129 -25.07 0.08 2.99
C PRO A 129 -24.81 -1.40 2.64
N GLU A 130 -23.93 -1.66 1.67
CA GLU A 130 -23.49 -3.01 1.26
C GLU A 130 -22.75 -3.79 2.36
N PHE A 131 -22.27 -3.10 3.41
CA PHE A 131 -21.52 -3.70 4.52
C PHE A 131 -22.36 -3.86 5.80
N ALA A 132 -23.65 -3.49 5.77
CA ALA A 132 -24.54 -3.51 6.94
C ALA A 132 -24.58 -4.89 7.62
N ASP A 133 -24.68 -5.97 6.84
CA ASP A 133 -24.71 -7.35 7.37
C ASP A 133 -23.40 -7.77 8.05
N VAL A 134 -22.26 -7.36 7.48
CA VAL A 134 -20.93 -7.63 8.05
C VAL A 134 -20.80 -6.93 9.41
N ILE A 135 -21.28 -5.69 9.51
CA ILE A 135 -21.23 -4.90 10.75
C ILE A 135 -22.20 -5.45 11.80
N ALA A 136 -23.40 -5.87 11.36
CA ALA A 136 -24.38 -6.47 12.26
C ALA A 136 -23.89 -7.80 12.85
N ALA A 137 -23.09 -8.55 12.08
CA ALA A 137 -22.52 -9.84 12.50
C ALA A 137 -21.21 -9.70 13.30
N ALA A 138 -20.70 -8.49 13.56
CA ALA A 138 -19.50 -8.23 14.37
C ALA A 138 -19.94 -7.74 15.79
N PRO A 139 -19.87 -8.55 16.84
CA PRO A 139 -20.41 -8.23 18.18
C PRO A 139 -19.77 -7.01 18.83
N THR A 140 -18.49 -6.75 18.55
CA THR A 140 -17.74 -5.61 19.12
C THR A 140 -17.85 -4.33 18.28
N ALA A 141 -18.58 -4.37 17.15
CA ALA A 141 -18.82 -3.18 16.35
C ALA A 141 -19.56 -2.11 17.19
N PRO A 142 -19.17 -0.81 17.07
CA PRO A 142 -19.74 0.23 17.92
C PRO A 142 -21.25 0.39 17.70
N ALA A 143 -21.95 0.86 18.75
CA ALA A 143 -23.38 1.15 18.68
C ALA A 143 -23.67 2.39 17.82
N LEU A 144 -22.73 3.35 17.77
CA LEU A 144 -22.83 4.56 16.94
C LEU A 144 -22.44 4.22 15.50
N ARG A 145 -23.43 4.18 14.61
CA ARG A 145 -23.31 3.71 13.24
C ARG A 145 -23.83 4.74 12.25
N TYR A 146 -23.01 5.08 11.25
CA TYR A 146 -23.36 6.03 10.20
C TYR A 146 -23.35 5.33 8.83
N ASP A 147 -24.53 5.02 8.33
CA ASP A 147 -24.74 4.59 6.96
C ASP A 147 -24.70 5.82 6.04
N VAL A 148 -23.78 5.84 5.06
CA VAL A 148 -23.63 6.98 4.16
C VAL A 148 -24.83 7.17 3.21
N SER A 149 -25.72 6.19 3.07
CA SER A 149 -26.98 6.30 2.32
C SER A 149 -28.12 6.89 3.14
N ALA A 150 -28.00 6.91 4.49
CA ALA A 150 -29.04 7.38 5.39
C ALA A 150 -29.32 8.89 5.27
N SER A 151 -30.56 9.27 5.56
CA SER A 151 -30.99 10.68 5.48
C SER A 151 -30.19 11.62 6.35
N ALA A 152 -29.77 11.19 7.55
CA ALA A 152 -28.96 12.00 8.46
C ALA A 152 -27.61 12.39 7.83
N TRP A 153 -26.92 11.45 7.18
CA TRP A 153 -25.65 11.68 6.47
C TRP A 153 -25.85 12.63 5.30
N ARG A 154 -26.87 12.38 4.46
CA ARG A 154 -27.19 13.21 3.28
C ARG A 154 -27.63 14.62 3.66
N THR A 155 -28.42 14.75 4.74
CA THR A 155 -28.81 16.05 5.27
C THR A 155 -27.61 16.85 5.79
N ALA A 156 -26.71 16.21 6.54
CA ALA A 156 -25.50 16.87 7.01
C ALA A 156 -24.64 17.41 5.85
N ILE A 157 -24.47 16.64 4.80
CA ILE A 157 -23.75 17.08 3.58
C ILE A 157 -24.46 18.29 2.95
N ALA A 158 -25.78 18.27 2.83
CA ALA A 158 -26.56 19.31 2.17
C ALA A 158 -26.62 20.63 2.96
N GLN A 159 -26.52 20.57 4.30
CA GLN A 159 -26.63 21.74 5.15
C GLN A 159 -25.44 22.69 5.07
N GLY A 160 -24.23 22.20 4.73
CA GLY A 160 -23.02 23.01 4.59
C GLY A 160 -22.69 23.85 5.83
N ASN A 161 -23.14 23.40 7.02
CA ASN A 161 -23.06 24.16 8.25
C ASN A 161 -21.59 24.48 8.63
N LEU A 162 -21.44 25.61 9.33
CA LEU A 162 -20.15 26.03 9.86
C LEU A 162 -19.52 24.90 10.69
N PRO A 163 -18.30 24.51 10.35
CA PRO A 163 -17.63 23.42 11.02
C PRO A 163 -17.28 23.76 12.46
N PRO A 164 -17.17 22.76 13.34
CA PRO A 164 -16.40 22.94 14.56
C PRO A 164 -15.01 23.48 14.16
N GLN A 165 -14.47 24.37 14.99
CA GLN A 165 -13.12 24.88 14.82
C GLN A 165 -12.18 23.67 14.72
N VAL A 166 -11.28 23.66 13.73
CA VAL A 166 -10.26 22.62 13.65
C VAL A 166 -9.45 22.69 14.91
N ALA A 167 -9.50 21.65 15.73
CA ALA A 167 -8.65 21.59 16.89
C ALA A 167 -7.19 21.47 16.41
N PRO A 168 -6.21 22.15 17.04
CA PRO A 168 -4.80 22.00 16.67
C PRO A 168 -4.31 20.62 17.10
N ALA A 169 -3.67 19.86 16.18
CA ALA A 169 -2.99 18.63 16.49
C ALA A 169 -1.49 18.84 16.67
N GLU A 170 -0.89 17.94 17.44
CA GLU A 170 0.56 17.80 17.47
C GLU A 170 1.01 16.91 16.31
N GLU A 171 2.21 17.14 15.76
CA GLU A 171 2.75 16.32 14.66
C GLU A 171 2.83 14.83 15.01
N GLU A 172 3.06 14.52 16.29
CA GLU A 172 3.16 13.16 16.81
C GLU A 172 1.81 12.49 17.06
N ALA A 173 0.70 13.26 17.03
CA ALA A 173 -0.63 12.71 17.21
C ALA A 173 -0.98 11.71 16.10
N LEU A 174 -1.74 10.68 16.48
CA LEU A 174 -2.20 9.67 15.51
C LEU A 174 -3.31 10.25 14.66
N PHE A 175 -3.16 10.14 13.35
CA PHE A 175 -4.27 10.40 12.42
C PHE A 175 -4.97 9.11 11.97
N ALA A 176 -4.26 7.95 11.98
CA ALA A 176 -4.85 6.68 11.59
C ALA A 176 -4.21 5.48 12.30
N ILE A 177 -4.98 4.41 12.41
CA ILE A 177 -4.52 3.06 12.74
C ILE A 177 -4.87 2.17 11.56
N LEU A 178 -3.86 1.54 10.94
CA LEU A 178 -4.05 0.59 9.85
C LEU A 178 -3.64 -0.81 10.28
N TYR A 179 -4.58 -1.75 10.16
CA TYR A 179 -4.34 -3.14 10.53
C TYR A 179 -3.62 -3.89 9.42
N THR A 180 -2.48 -4.50 9.78
CA THR A 180 -1.66 -5.33 8.87
C THR A 180 -1.79 -6.80 9.22
N SER A 181 -1.75 -7.67 8.22
CA SER A 181 -1.65 -9.12 8.45
C SER A 181 -0.26 -9.44 9.00
N GLY A 182 -0.15 -9.54 10.32
CA GLY A 182 1.10 -9.88 11.01
C GLY A 182 1.66 -11.25 10.63
N THR A 183 2.95 -11.45 10.88
CA THR A 183 3.62 -12.75 10.71
C THR A 183 3.11 -13.83 11.67
N THR A 184 2.48 -13.43 12.77
CA THR A 184 1.92 -14.28 13.84
C THR A 184 0.46 -14.70 13.61
N GLY A 185 -0.15 -14.33 12.47
CA GLY A 185 -1.51 -14.70 12.11
C GLY A 185 -2.60 -13.73 12.60
N LYS A 186 -2.38 -12.92 13.62
CA LYS A 186 -3.32 -11.87 14.06
C LYS A 186 -2.91 -10.52 13.50
N PRO A 187 -3.86 -9.69 12.99
CA PRO A 187 -3.55 -8.36 12.50
C PRO A 187 -3.00 -7.46 13.62
N LYS A 188 -2.04 -6.59 13.27
CA LYS A 188 -1.47 -5.57 14.18
C LYS A 188 -1.87 -4.19 13.67
N GLY A 189 -2.33 -3.32 14.55
CA GLY A 189 -2.69 -1.93 14.21
C GLY A 189 -1.45 -1.03 14.20
N ALA A 190 -0.90 -0.72 13.04
CA ALA A 190 0.19 0.24 12.93
C ALA A 190 -0.31 1.66 13.22
N MET A 191 0.42 2.41 14.05
CA MET A 191 0.05 3.74 14.52
C MET A 191 0.61 4.83 13.59
N LEU A 192 -0.19 5.35 12.66
CA LEU A 192 0.22 6.38 11.72
C LEU A 192 0.03 7.78 12.33
N THR A 193 1.07 8.60 12.30
CA THR A 193 1.09 9.96 12.86
C THR A 193 0.96 11.03 11.78
N HIS A 194 0.56 12.24 12.14
CA HIS A 194 0.58 13.38 11.23
C HIS A 194 1.99 13.63 10.67
N LEU A 195 3.03 13.55 11.52
CA LEU A 195 4.43 13.69 11.11
C LEU A 195 4.78 12.70 9.99
N GLY A 196 4.49 11.41 10.20
CA GLY A 196 4.78 10.36 9.21
C GLY A 196 4.04 10.58 7.90
N ALA A 197 2.74 10.91 7.96
CA ALA A 197 1.92 11.14 6.77
C ALA A 197 2.38 12.37 5.97
N ILE A 198 2.71 13.47 6.65
CA ILE A 198 3.20 14.70 6.00
C ILE A 198 4.53 14.44 5.30
N HIS A 199 5.47 13.73 5.96
CA HIS A 199 6.73 13.34 5.33
C HIS A 199 6.49 12.41 4.13
N SER A 200 5.57 11.45 4.23
CA SER A 200 5.16 10.64 3.09
C SER A 200 4.67 11.50 1.92
N CYS A 201 3.77 12.48 2.15
CA CYS A 201 3.32 13.41 1.11
C CYS A 201 4.47 14.17 0.44
N LEU A 202 5.44 14.62 1.25
CA LEU A 202 6.61 15.36 0.74
C LEU A 202 7.58 14.45 -0.02
N HIS A 203 7.73 13.19 0.38
CA HIS A 203 8.52 12.19 -0.34
C HIS A 203 7.95 11.94 -1.75
N TRP A 204 6.63 11.77 -1.87
CA TRP A 204 5.95 11.61 -3.16
C TRP A 204 6.10 12.86 -4.02
N ARG A 205 5.93 14.05 -3.42
CA ARG A 205 6.14 15.33 -4.10
C ARG A 205 7.54 15.42 -4.72
N ASP A 206 8.56 15.18 -3.91
CA ASP A 206 9.95 15.38 -4.32
C ASP A 206 10.41 14.32 -5.34
N ALA A 207 9.98 13.08 -5.17
CA ALA A 207 10.35 12.00 -6.07
C ALA A 207 9.79 12.17 -7.49
N PHE A 208 8.57 12.69 -7.61
CA PHE A 208 7.86 12.79 -8.89
C PHE A 208 7.63 14.22 -9.37
N GLY A 209 8.11 15.22 -8.62
CA GLY A 209 7.87 16.64 -8.93
C GLY A 209 6.38 16.98 -8.94
N LEU A 210 5.61 16.41 -8.00
CA LEU A 210 4.16 16.61 -7.95
C LEU A 210 3.84 18.04 -7.51
N GLY A 211 2.90 18.66 -8.23
CA GLY A 211 2.32 19.97 -7.94
C GLY A 211 0.82 19.91 -7.66
N ASP A 212 0.20 21.04 -7.69
CA ASP A 212 -1.21 21.24 -7.37
C ASP A 212 -2.17 21.08 -8.57
N GLU A 213 -1.63 20.85 -9.77
CA GLU A 213 -2.40 20.53 -10.98
C GLU A 213 -2.48 19.02 -11.28
N GLU A 214 -1.89 18.21 -10.42
CA GLU A 214 -1.83 16.77 -10.61
C GLU A 214 -3.18 16.09 -10.44
N ARG A 215 -3.40 15.05 -11.25
CA ARG A 215 -4.63 14.26 -11.28
C ARG A 215 -4.27 12.80 -11.14
N THR A 216 -4.71 12.14 -10.08
CA THR A 216 -4.35 10.73 -9.82
C THR A 216 -5.55 9.80 -9.89
N LEU A 217 -5.37 8.62 -10.49
CA LEU A 217 -6.35 7.55 -10.47
C LEU A 217 -6.30 6.80 -9.13
N VAL A 218 -7.38 6.83 -8.37
CA VAL A 218 -7.53 6.07 -7.11
C VAL A 218 -8.19 4.74 -7.43
N CYS A 219 -7.39 3.75 -7.82
CA CYS A 219 -7.84 2.41 -8.21
C CYS A 219 -7.39 1.31 -7.24
N VAL A 220 -6.37 1.57 -6.41
CA VAL A 220 -6.05 0.72 -5.27
C VAL A 220 -6.99 1.04 -4.10
N PRO A 221 -7.29 0.08 -3.20
CA PRO A 221 -8.16 0.36 -2.06
C PRO A 221 -7.62 1.51 -1.20
N TRP A 222 -8.42 2.56 -1.03
CA TRP A 222 -8.05 3.73 -0.24
C TRP A 222 -7.77 3.38 1.23
N ALA A 223 -8.41 2.33 1.75
CA ALA A 223 -8.27 1.86 3.14
C ALA A 223 -6.92 1.19 3.43
N HIS A 224 -6.05 0.99 2.45
CA HIS A 224 -4.69 0.49 2.62
C HIS A 224 -3.68 1.63 2.63
N VAL A 225 -2.49 1.40 3.19
CA VAL A 225 -1.44 2.41 3.24
C VAL A 225 -1.05 2.93 1.85
N SER A 226 -1.01 2.07 0.83
CA SER A 226 -0.76 2.48 -0.56
C SER A 226 -1.86 3.41 -1.10
N GLY A 227 -3.13 3.15 -0.79
CA GLY A 227 -4.23 4.03 -1.15
C GLY A 227 -4.25 5.30 -0.30
N LEU A 228 -4.23 5.17 1.02
CA LEU A 228 -4.34 6.31 1.94
C LEU A 228 -3.10 7.22 1.86
N CYS A 229 -1.91 6.68 2.15
CA CYS A 229 -0.67 7.46 2.26
C CYS A 229 0.13 7.51 0.96
N GLY A 230 -0.12 6.59 0.00
CA GLY A 230 0.53 6.60 -1.30
C GLY A 230 -0.22 7.40 -2.37
N VAL A 231 -1.54 7.62 -2.20
CA VAL A 231 -2.38 8.31 -3.21
C VAL A 231 -3.23 9.40 -2.58
N VAL A 232 -4.15 9.08 -1.67
CA VAL A 232 -5.16 10.03 -1.18
C VAL A 232 -4.52 11.21 -0.45
N MET A 233 -3.72 10.94 0.58
CA MET A 233 -3.12 12.02 1.38
C MET A 233 -2.15 12.90 0.57
N PRO A 234 -1.21 12.37 -0.25
CA PRO A 234 -0.32 13.21 -1.04
C PRO A 234 -1.06 14.20 -1.95
N PHE A 235 -2.08 13.72 -2.67
CA PHE A 235 -2.80 14.59 -3.61
C PHE A 235 -3.67 15.62 -2.89
N LEU A 236 -4.36 15.26 -1.80
CA LEU A 236 -5.08 16.23 -0.97
C LEU A 236 -4.13 17.24 -0.31
N TYR A 237 -2.97 16.82 0.16
CA TYR A 237 -1.96 17.68 0.79
C TYR A 237 -1.33 18.68 -0.19
N LEU A 238 -1.20 18.30 -1.48
CA LEU A 238 -0.62 19.12 -2.52
C LEU A 238 -1.65 19.99 -3.28
N GLY A 239 -2.94 19.72 -3.14
CA GLY A 239 -4.01 20.45 -3.84
C GLY A 239 -4.36 19.85 -5.21
N GLY A 240 -3.98 18.60 -5.47
CA GLY A 240 -4.29 17.86 -6.69
C GLY A 240 -5.71 17.26 -6.70
N THR A 241 -6.06 16.53 -7.76
CA THR A 241 -7.37 15.93 -7.96
C THR A 241 -7.33 14.41 -7.84
N LEU A 242 -8.22 13.85 -7.03
CA LEU A 242 -8.45 12.40 -6.90
C LEU A 242 -9.53 11.95 -7.89
N ILE A 243 -9.22 11.03 -8.78
CA ILE A 243 -10.16 10.41 -9.71
C ILE A 243 -10.52 9.02 -9.16
N MET A 244 -11.71 8.90 -8.58
CA MET A 244 -12.12 7.70 -7.84
C MET A 244 -12.59 6.61 -8.80
N LEU A 245 -12.02 5.42 -8.70
CA LEU A 245 -12.47 4.20 -9.36
C LEU A 245 -12.90 3.19 -8.29
N PRO A 246 -14.20 2.98 -8.07
CA PRO A 246 -14.71 2.11 -7.00
C PRO A 246 -14.23 0.66 -7.11
N GLU A 247 -14.19 0.13 -8.32
CA GLU A 247 -13.72 -1.22 -8.62
C GLU A 247 -12.79 -1.20 -9.83
N PHE A 248 -11.61 -1.81 -9.70
CA PHE A 248 -10.67 -1.91 -10.82
C PHE A 248 -11.20 -2.89 -11.88
N LYS A 249 -11.51 -2.34 -13.06
CA LYS A 249 -11.73 -3.07 -14.30
C LYS A 249 -10.82 -2.44 -15.33
N ARG A 250 -9.94 -3.24 -15.97
CA ARG A 250 -8.83 -2.74 -16.80
C ARG A 250 -9.29 -1.71 -17.84
N ARG A 251 -10.34 -2.02 -18.62
CA ARG A 251 -10.87 -1.10 -19.64
C ARG A 251 -11.42 0.18 -19.04
N ALA A 252 -12.24 0.07 -18.01
CA ALA A 252 -12.81 1.24 -17.33
C ALA A 252 -11.74 2.13 -16.69
N ALA A 253 -10.65 1.54 -16.20
CA ALA A 253 -9.51 2.28 -15.68
C ALA A 253 -8.78 3.08 -16.76
N LEU A 254 -8.58 2.51 -17.96
CA LEU A 254 -7.95 3.18 -19.10
C LEU A 254 -8.85 4.27 -19.68
N GLU A 255 -10.14 4.01 -19.87
CA GLU A 255 -11.16 4.99 -20.32
C GLU A 255 -11.25 6.17 -19.35
N LEU A 256 -11.22 5.90 -18.05
CA LEU A 256 -11.26 6.94 -17.01
C LEU A 256 -9.95 7.74 -16.99
N ALA A 257 -8.81 7.07 -17.16
CA ALA A 257 -7.50 7.71 -17.23
C ALA A 257 -7.39 8.68 -18.42
N GLU A 258 -7.87 8.27 -19.58
CA GLU A 258 -7.94 9.11 -20.79
C GLU A 258 -8.90 10.29 -20.59
N ARG A 259 -10.16 10.02 -20.22
CA ARG A 259 -11.22 11.02 -20.06
C ARG A 259 -10.86 12.10 -19.05
N GLU A 260 -10.30 11.70 -17.90
CA GLU A 260 -9.94 12.61 -16.83
C GLU A 260 -8.50 13.13 -16.95
N ARG A 261 -7.77 12.72 -18.01
CA ARG A 261 -6.39 13.18 -18.29
C ARG A 261 -5.53 13.05 -17.06
N ILE A 262 -5.45 11.85 -16.50
CA ILE A 262 -4.63 11.62 -15.30
C ILE A 262 -3.14 11.92 -15.60
N THR A 263 -2.41 12.33 -14.57
CA THR A 263 -0.97 12.57 -14.64
C THR A 263 -0.17 11.51 -13.90
N HIS A 264 -0.83 10.84 -12.96
CA HIS A 264 -0.22 9.87 -12.05
C HIS A 264 -1.20 8.73 -11.75
N ALA A 265 -0.67 7.52 -11.55
CA ALA A 265 -1.39 6.44 -10.89
C ALA A 265 -0.40 5.56 -10.09
N LEU A 266 -0.84 5.10 -8.92
CA LEU A 266 -0.19 4.03 -8.16
C LEU A 266 -1.06 2.77 -8.27
N MET A 267 -0.51 1.71 -8.88
CA MET A 267 -1.20 0.44 -9.06
C MET A 267 -0.35 -0.72 -8.55
N VAL A 268 -0.99 -1.84 -8.21
CA VAL A 268 -0.26 -3.08 -7.95
C VAL A 268 0.16 -3.75 -9.27
N PRO A 269 1.25 -4.53 -9.30
CA PRO A 269 1.76 -5.17 -10.52
C PRO A 269 0.72 -5.92 -11.34
N ALA A 270 -0.19 -6.65 -10.70
CA ALA A 270 -1.24 -7.39 -11.37
C ALA A 270 -2.19 -6.48 -12.20
N MET A 271 -2.44 -5.23 -11.76
CA MET A 271 -3.28 -4.29 -12.50
C MET A 271 -2.61 -3.87 -13.81
N TYR A 272 -1.30 -3.62 -13.81
CA TYR A 272 -0.53 -3.34 -15.03
C TYR A 272 -0.55 -4.54 -15.99
N GLY A 273 -0.34 -5.75 -15.45
CA GLY A 273 -0.46 -6.99 -16.24
C GLY A 273 -1.84 -7.15 -16.89
N LEU A 274 -2.91 -6.82 -16.17
CA LEU A 274 -4.27 -6.85 -16.72
C LEU A 274 -4.48 -5.79 -17.81
N CYS A 275 -3.96 -4.58 -17.67
CA CYS A 275 -4.03 -3.56 -18.72
C CYS A 275 -3.34 -4.01 -20.02
N LEU A 276 -2.22 -4.72 -19.92
CA LEU A 276 -1.52 -5.27 -21.10
C LEU A 276 -2.31 -6.34 -21.87
N LEU A 277 -3.43 -6.83 -21.33
CA LEU A 277 -4.32 -7.77 -22.02
C LEU A 277 -5.40 -7.08 -22.86
N GLU A 278 -5.49 -5.73 -22.85
CA GLU A 278 -6.37 -5.00 -23.75
C GLU A 278 -5.78 -5.02 -25.16
N ALA A 279 -6.58 -5.49 -26.14
CA ALA A 279 -6.12 -5.63 -27.53
C ALA A 279 -5.89 -4.28 -28.23
N ASP A 280 -6.61 -3.25 -27.77
CA ASP A 280 -6.60 -1.88 -28.29
C ASP A 280 -5.89 -0.89 -27.33
N LEU A 281 -4.97 -1.40 -26.52
CA LEU A 281 -4.28 -0.58 -25.50
C LEU A 281 -3.58 0.66 -26.09
N ALA A 282 -3.04 0.55 -27.30
CA ALA A 282 -2.37 1.65 -27.99
C ALA A 282 -3.33 2.75 -28.51
N ASP A 283 -4.64 2.50 -28.55
CA ASP A 283 -5.64 3.44 -29.06
C ASP A 283 -6.05 4.46 -27.99
N PHE A 284 -5.75 4.22 -26.69
CA PHE A 284 -6.01 5.16 -25.62
C PHE A 284 -5.04 6.35 -25.64
N ASP A 285 -5.54 7.58 -25.62
CA ASP A 285 -4.69 8.78 -25.47
C ASP A 285 -4.31 9.01 -23.99
N LEU A 286 -3.27 8.33 -23.55
CA LEU A 286 -2.73 8.43 -22.19
C LEU A 286 -1.51 9.36 -22.07
N LYS A 287 -1.31 10.30 -23.01
CA LYS A 287 -0.13 11.19 -23.02
C LYS A 287 -0.03 12.11 -21.81
N SER A 288 -1.15 12.41 -21.15
CA SER A 288 -1.16 13.16 -19.89
C SER A 288 -0.59 12.37 -18.71
N TRP A 289 -0.67 11.03 -18.74
CA TRP A 289 -0.16 10.17 -17.69
C TRP A 289 1.37 10.11 -17.75
N ARG A 290 2.03 10.75 -16.77
CA ARG A 290 3.49 10.91 -16.73
C ARG A 290 4.18 9.88 -15.84
N VAL A 291 3.54 9.51 -14.74
CA VAL A 291 4.10 8.63 -13.72
C VAL A 291 3.20 7.43 -13.48
N ALA A 292 3.71 6.25 -13.78
CA ALA A 292 3.11 4.96 -13.47
C ALA A 292 3.86 4.34 -12.28
N ALA A 293 3.45 4.72 -11.07
CA ALA A 293 4.00 4.15 -9.85
C ALA A 293 3.44 2.75 -9.60
N TYR A 294 4.27 1.83 -9.12
CA TYR A 294 3.84 0.48 -8.74
C TYR A 294 4.51 0.05 -7.44
N GLY A 295 3.80 -0.77 -6.67
CA GLY A 295 4.31 -1.25 -5.39
C GLY A 295 3.40 -2.28 -4.72
N GLY A 296 3.71 -2.63 -3.48
CA GLY A 296 2.95 -3.60 -2.69
C GLY A 296 3.21 -5.08 -3.03
N ALA A 297 3.86 -5.35 -4.16
CA ALA A 297 4.34 -6.66 -4.59
C ALA A 297 5.50 -6.48 -5.60
N PRO A 298 6.36 -7.49 -5.82
CA PRO A 298 7.34 -7.48 -6.90
C PRO A 298 6.68 -7.34 -8.27
N MET A 299 7.22 -6.50 -9.14
CA MET A 299 6.79 -6.35 -10.54
C MET A 299 7.71 -7.17 -11.43
N PRO A 300 7.21 -8.11 -12.24
CA PRO A 300 8.03 -8.83 -13.20
C PRO A 300 8.64 -7.88 -14.23
N GLU A 301 9.94 -8.01 -14.49
CA GLU A 301 10.65 -7.20 -15.49
C GLU A 301 9.98 -7.22 -16.88
N PRO A 302 9.49 -8.37 -17.41
CA PRO A 302 8.75 -8.37 -18.66
C PRO A 302 7.51 -7.46 -18.67
N THR A 303 6.83 -7.31 -17.53
CA THR A 303 5.67 -6.41 -17.40
C THR A 303 6.12 -4.95 -17.50
N ILE A 304 7.20 -4.58 -16.82
CA ILE A 304 7.80 -3.23 -16.90
C ILE A 304 8.17 -2.90 -18.35
N THR A 305 8.93 -3.79 -18.99
CA THR A 305 9.41 -3.61 -20.36
C THR A 305 8.27 -3.46 -21.36
N ARG A 306 7.26 -4.34 -21.28
CA ARG A 306 6.10 -4.31 -22.18
C ARG A 306 5.26 -3.06 -21.99
N PHE A 307 5.04 -2.64 -20.75
CA PHE A 307 4.25 -1.43 -20.46
C PHE A 307 5.00 -0.17 -20.91
N ALA A 308 6.30 -0.08 -20.64
CA ALA A 308 7.15 1.00 -21.11
C ALA A 308 7.25 1.06 -22.65
N ALA A 309 7.25 -0.10 -23.33
CA ALA A 309 7.22 -0.14 -24.79
C ALA A 309 5.89 0.36 -25.38
N ALA A 310 4.77 0.06 -24.72
CA ALA A 310 3.45 0.56 -25.12
C ALA A 310 3.30 2.08 -24.91
N PHE A 311 3.94 2.62 -23.86
CA PHE A 311 3.87 4.04 -23.49
C PHE A 311 5.26 4.61 -23.20
N PRO A 312 6.06 4.94 -24.25
CA PRO A 312 7.48 5.34 -24.10
C PRO A 312 7.70 6.65 -23.31
N TRP A 313 6.67 7.49 -23.17
CA TRP A 313 6.73 8.74 -22.41
C TRP A 313 6.47 8.55 -20.91
N LEU A 314 5.93 7.37 -20.52
CA LEU A 314 5.46 7.08 -19.18
C LEU A 314 6.61 6.56 -18.30
N ALA A 315 6.87 7.23 -17.20
CA ALA A 315 7.87 6.79 -16.24
C ALA A 315 7.32 5.66 -15.35
N MET A 316 7.85 4.46 -15.52
CA MET A 316 7.58 3.31 -14.64
C MET A 316 8.43 3.42 -13.38
N CYS A 317 7.81 3.60 -12.21
CA CYS A 317 8.50 3.87 -10.96
C CYS A 317 8.08 2.90 -9.86
N ASN A 318 9.02 2.09 -9.35
CA ASN A 318 8.77 1.29 -8.15
C ASN A 318 8.67 2.19 -6.92
N ALA A 319 7.75 1.88 -6.02
CA ALA A 319 7.64 2.48 -4.69
C ALA A 319 7.52 1.36 -3.66
N TYR A 320 8.60 1.15 -2.91
CA TYR A 320 8.63 0.16 -1.85
C TYR A 320 8.39 0.81 -0.50
N GLY A 321 7.62 0.13 0.32
CA GLY A 321 7.31 0.51 1.69
C GLY A 321 6.28 -0.43 2.31
N ALA A 322 5.93 -0.14 3.54
CA ALA A 322 4.98 -0.89 4.32
C ALA A 322 4.03 0.05 5.07
N THR A 323 3.06 -0.49 5.77
CA THR A 323 2.20 0.30 6.66
C THR A 323 3.05 0.95 7.76
N GLU A 324 4.04 0.24 8.25
CA GLU A 324 4.96 0.67 9.30
C GLU A 324 5.90 1.81 8.86
N THR A 325 6.03 2.05 7.56
CA THR A 325 6.80 3.19 7.00
C THR A 325 5.89 4.30 6.46
N THR A 326 4.58 4.24 6.74
CA THR A 326 3.58 5.22 6.25
C THR A 326 3.69 5.47 4.73
N SER A 327 4.24 4.50 3.98
CA SER A 327 4.54 4.53 2.53
C SER A 327 5.02 5.91 2.01
N PRO A 328 6.10 6.02 1.24
CA PRO A 328 7.08 5.00 0.85
C PRO A 328 8.35 5.04 1.71
N ALA A 329 9.21 3.99 1.62
CA ALA A 329 10.56 3.99 2.15
C ALA A 329 11.62 4.19 1.05
N THR A 330 11.35 3.66 -0.16
CA THR A 330 12.16 3.92 -1.35
C THR A 330 11.27 4.25 -2.55
N ILE A 331 11.80 5.02 -3.49
CA ILE A 331 11.15 5.32 -4.76
C ILE A 331 12.18 5.22 -5.88
N MET A 332 11.79 4.58 -6.99
CA MET A 332 12.56 4.56 -8.23
C MET A 332 12.48 5.92 -8.90
N PRO A 333 13.61 6.60 -9.19
CA PRO A 333 13.61 7.85 -9.92
C PRO A 333 12.94 7.72 -11.30
N PRO A 334 12.14 8.71 -11.74
CA PRO A 334 11.53 8.71 -13.05
C PRO A 334 12.58 8.57 -14.17
N GLY A 335 12.28 7.69 -15.14
CA GLY A 335 13.17 7.40 -16.27
C GLY A 335 14.18 6.27 -16.03
N GLU A 336 14.36 5.79 -14.80
CA GLU A 336 15.33 4.74 -14.47
C GLU A 336 14.71 3.34 -14.30
N GLY A 337 13.38 3.27 -14.18
CA GLY A 337 12.68 2.03 -13.83
C GLY A 337 12.91 0.86 -14.77
N THR A 338 13.09 1.10 -16.07
CA THR A 338 13.36 0.03 -17.04
C THR A 338 14.81 -0.45 -16.95
N ALA A 339 15.77 0.46 -16.77
CA ALA A 339 17.18 0.13 -16.66
C ALA A 339 17.55 -0.53 -15.33
N ARG A 340 16.73 -0.32 -14.30
CA ARG A 340 16.92 -0.81 -12.93
C ARG A 340 15.70 -1.60 -12.44
N ALA A 341 15.14 -2.44 -13.31
CA ALA A 341 13.95 -3.24 -13.02
C ALA A 341 14.12 -4.21 -11.83
N ASP A 342 15.35 -4.54 -11.48
CA ASP A 342 15.75 -5.38 -10.34
C ASP A 342 15.80 -4.62 -8.99
N SER A 343 15.56 -3.30 -9.00
CA SER A 343 15.65 -2.44 -7.82
C SER A 343 14.28 -1.84 -7.46
N VAL A 344 14.10 -1.57 -6.17
CA VAL A 344 12.97 -0.82 -5.64
C VAL A 344 13.25 0.70 -5.55
N GLY A 345 14.37 1.15 -6.11
CA GLY A 345 14.76 2.56 -6.14
C GLY A 345 15.69 2.96 -5.01
N ARG A 346 15.72 4.26 -4.71
CA ARG A 346 16.56 4.87 -3.68
C ARG A 346 15.75 5.24 -2.45
N VAL A 347 16.44 5.29 -1.30
CA VAL A 347 15.82 5.72 -0.04
C VAL A 347 15.25 7.14 -0.18
N VAL A 348 14.06 7.38 0.36
CA VAL A 348 13.42 8.70 0.37
C VAL A 348 14.22 9.72 1.17
N THR A 349 14.01 11.01 0.92
CA THR A 349 14.85 12.12 1.40
C THR A 349 15.16 12.10 2.90
N CYS A 350 14.19 11.82 3.75
CA CYS A 350 14.36 11.80 5.21
C CYS A 350 14.49 10.38 5.78
N GLY A 351 14.56 9.36 4.91
CA GLY A 351 14.71 7.97 5.30
C GLY A 351 16.17 7.56 5.49
N ASP A 352 16.37 6.53 6.28
CA ASP A 352 17.62 5.79 6.39
C ASP A 352 17.32 4.29 6.33
N ILE A 353 18.09 3.53 5.54
CA ILE A 353 17.97 2.08 5.44
C ILE A 353 19.33 1.46 5.71
N ARG A 354 19.37 0.52 6.65
CA ARG A 354 20.54 -0.31 6.97
C ARG A 354 20.28 -1.74 6.58
N VAL A 355 21.33 -2.41 6.08
CA VAL A 355 21.30 -3.84 5.76
C VAL A 355 21.99 -4.59 6.89
N MET A 356 21.24 -5.43 7.61
CA MET A 356 21.71 -6.03 8.87
C MET A 356 21.80 -7.55 8.76
N ASP A 357 22.85 -8.12 9.37
CA ASP A 357 22.96 -9.58 9.55
C ASP A 357 22.02 -10.10 10.65
N ASP A 358 21.98 -11.42 10.84
CA ASP A 358 21.14 -12.06 11.86
C ASP A 358 21.57 -11.72 13.31
N TYR A 359 22.75 -11.10 13.51
CA TYR A 359 23.25 -10.63 14.79
C TYR A 359 23.00 -9.14 15.02
N GLY A 360 22.31 -8.46 14.09
CA GLY A 360 22.03 -7.02 14.17
C GLY A 360 23.27 -6.16 13.89
N ARG A 361 24.23 -6.62 13.09
CA ARG A 361 25.39 -5.84 12.63
C ARG A 361 25.19 -5.45 11.17
N GLU A 362 25.55 -4.22 10.82
CA GLU A 362 25.50 -3.74 9.46
C GLU A 362 26.48 -4.52 8.57
N VAL A 363 26.00 -4.96 7.40
CA VAL A 363 26.83 -5.69 6.42
C VAL A 363 27.46 -4.72 5.41
N PRO A 364 28.56 -5.11 4.73
CA PRO A 364 29.17 -4.30 3.68
C PRO A 364 28.18 -4.00 2.54
N PRO A 365 28.33 -2.84 1.84
CA PRO A 365 27.54 -2.51 0.65
C PRO A 365 27.53 -3.64 -0.39
N GLY A 366 26.37 -3.89 -0.98
CA GLY A 366 26.16 -4.96 -1.94
C GLY A 366 25.94 -6.35 -1.35
N SER A 367 26.09 -6.52 -0.03
CA SER A 367 25.77 -7.77 0.66
C SER A 367 24.31 -7.83 1.04
N ASP A 368 23.73 -9.05 1.05
CA ASP A 368 22.37 -9.28 1.47
C ASP A 368 22.25 -9.33 2.99
N GLY A 369 21.18 -8.75 3.51
CA GLY A 369 20.79 -8.78 4.92
C GLY A 369 19.36 -8.29 5.10
N GLU A 370 18.87 -8.26 6.32
CA GLU A 370 17.55 -7.72 6.63
C GLU A 370 17.56 -6.19 6.53
N LEU A 371 16.61 -5.61 5.82
CA LEU A 371 16.48 -4.16 5.70
C LEU A 371 15.84 -3.59 6.98
N TRP A 372 16.60 -2.75 7.68
CA TRP A 372 16.10 -1.98 8.81
C TRP A 372 15.90 -0.54 8.38
N ILE A 373 14.71 0.01 8.62
CA ILE A 373 14.24 1.27 8.05
C ILE A 373 13.95 2.27 9.17
N ALA A 374 14.51 3.48 9.05
CA ALA A 374 14.28 4.60 9.96
C ALA A 374 13.88 5.87 9.20
N GLY A 375 13.32 6.82 9.93
CA GLY A 375 12.91 8.12 9.43
C GLY A 375 11.61 8.61 10.07
N PRO A 376 11.21 9.86 9.81
CA PRO A 376 10.00 10.44 10.38
C PRO A 376 8.71 9.76 9.90
N MET A 377 8.76 9.05 8.75
CA MET A 377 7.65 8.27 8.20
C MET A 377 7.44 6.93 8.91
N VAL A 378 8.42 6.46 9.72
CA VAL A 378 8.31 5.20 10.46
C VAL A 378 7.43 5.37 11.67
N VAL A 379 6.39 4.55 11.78
CA VAL A 379 5.43 4.60 12.89
C VAL A 379 6.11 4.37 14.26
N PRO A 380 5.57 4.94 15.36
CA PRO A 380 6.14 4.72 16.71
C PRO A 380 5.96 3.30 17.22
N GLY A 381 5.02 2.53 16.64
CA GLY A 381 4.77 1.15 17.05
C GLY A 381 3.39 0.63 16.65
N TYR A 382 2.96 -0.42 17.34
CA TYR A 382 1.65 -1.04 17.14
C TYR A 382 0.68 -0.71 18.29
N TRP A 383 -0.56 -0.40 17.94
CA TRP A 383 -1.62 -0.05 18.88
C TRP A 383 -1.83 -1.15 19.90
N ARG A 384 -1.78 -0.76 21.21
CA ARG A 384 -1.95 -1.66 22.36
C ARG A 384 -1.14 -2.97 22.32
N ASN A 385 -0.03 -2.97 21.58
CA ASN A 385 0.82 -4.16 21.42
C ASN A 385 2.31 -3.83 21.66
N PRO A 386 2.68 -3.55 22.93
CA PRO A 386 4.06 -3.20 23.28
C PRO A 386 5.06 -4.32 23.00
N GLU A 387 4.67 -5.58 23.15
CA GLU A 387 5.52 -6.74 22.87
C GLU A 387 5.91 -6.77 21.38
N ALA A 388 4.92 -6.72 20.48
CA ALA A 388 5.20 -6.66 19.04
C ALA A 388 5.97 -5.40 18.64
N THR A 389 5.78 -4.29 19.37
CA THR A 389 6.52 -3.06 19.12
C THR A 389 8.00 -3.25 19.46
N VAL A 390 8.33 -3.75 20.65
CA VAL A 390 9.71 -4.02 21.05
C VAL A 390 10.40 -5.02 20.12
N ASP A 391 9.68 -6.06 19.69
CA ASP A 391 10.22 -7.07 18.78
C ASP A 391 10.52 -6.52 17.38
N SER A 392 9.71 -5.56 16.90
CA SER A 392 9.78 -5.06 15.54
C SER A 392 10.60 -3.77 15.38
N PHE A 393 10.83 -3.02 16.47
CA PHE A 393 11.55 -1.74 16.42
C PHE A 393 12.76 -1.76 17.35
N VAL A 394 13.93 -1.40 16.82
CA VAL A 394 15.21 -1.41 17.56
C VAL A 394 16.02 -0.17 17.19
N GLY A 395 16.41 0.63 18.18
CA GLY A 395 17.27 1.80 17.97
C GLY A 395 16.69 2.84 16.99
N GLY A 396 15.37 2.97 16.92
CA GLY A 396 14.69 3.88 15.99
C GLY A 396 14.45 3.28 14.60
N TYR A 397 14.92 2.06 14.33
CA TYR A 397 14.69 1.34 13.08
C TYR A 397 13.56 0.33 13.21
N TRP A 398 12.72 0.25 12.19
CA TRP A 398 11.79 -0.86 12.00
C TRP A 398 12.46 -1.99 11.23
N LYS A 399 12.40 -3.19 11.78
CA LYS A 399 12.86 -4.43 11.13
C LYS A 399 11.81 -4.87 10.13
N SER A 400 12.10 -4.71 8.84
CA SER A 400 11.10 -4.92 7.77
C SER A 400 10.72 -6.40 7.60
N GLY A 401 11.61 -7.31 7.96
CA GLY A 401 11.51 -8.72 7.60
C GLY A 401 11.74 -8.97 6.11
N ASP A 402 12.18 -7.97 5.34
CA ASP A 402 12.58 -8.11 3.95
C ASP A 402 14.11 -8.26 3.86
N ILE A 403 14.58 -9.24 3.11
CA ILE A 403 16.00 -9.44 2.80
C ILE A 403 16.32 -8.69 1.52
N GLY A 404 17.41 -7.94 1.54
CA GLY A 404 17.84 -7.16 0.38
C GLY A 404 19.26 -6.64 0.55
N SER A 405 19.68 -5.81 -0.39
CA SER A 405 20.99 -5.17 -0.43
C SER A 405 20.89 -3.73 -0.92
N ILE A 406 21.93 -2.94 -0.67
CA ILE A 406 22.08 -1.58 -1.21
C ILE A 406 23.37 -1.56 -2.01
N ASP A 407 23.29 -1.18 -3.30
CA ASP A 407 24.47 -1.10 -4.15
C ASP A 407 25.27 0.20 -3.92
N ALA A 408 26.43 0.31 -4.58
CA ALA A 408 27.33 1.46 -4.45
C ALA A 408 26.69 2.79 -4.92
N ASP A 409 25.68 2.72 -5.77
CA ASP A 409 24.93 3.88 -6.28
C ASP A 409 23.74 4.24 -5.37
N GLY A 410 23.51 3.48 -4.28
CA GLY A 410 22.44 3.69 -3.31
C GLY A 410 21.08 3.12 -3.72
N TYR A 411 21.03 2.22 -4.71
CA TYR A 411 19.81 1.52 -5.09
C TYR A 411 19.57 0.31 -4.19
N VAL A 412 18.36 0.23 -3.69
CA VAL A 412 17.90 -0.86 -2.83
C VAL A 412 17.31 -1.98 -3.70
N ARG A 413 17.73 -3.22 -3.43
CA ARG A 413 17.17 -4.43 -4.02
C ARG A 413 16.50 -5.24 -2.93
N ILE A 414 15.35 -5.80 -3.24
CA ILE A 414 14.64 -6.76 -2.39
C ILE A 414 14.81 -8.14 -2.97
N ALA A 415 15.44 -9.03 -2.22
CA ALA A 415 15.58 -10.43 -2.62
C ALA A 415 14.30 -11.21 -2.32
N ASP A 416 13.80 -11.16 -1.07
CA ASP A 416 12.54 -11.77 -0.65
C ASP A 416 12.18 -11.40 0.81
N ARG A 417 11.07 -11.95 1.30
CA ARG A 417 10.72 -11.95 2.72
C ARG A 417 11.57 -12.98 3.49
N LYS A 418 12.15 -12.59 4.62
CA LYS A 418 12.94 -13.46 5.50
C LYS A 418 12.21 -14.76 5.84
N LYS A 419 10.90 -14.69 6.11
CA LYS A 419 10.03 -15.83 6.43
C LYS A 419 9.64 -16.71 5.22
N ASP A 420 9.79 -16.20 4.01
CA ASP A 420 9.40 -16.89 2.76
C ASP A 420 10.60 -17.53 2.06
N MET A 421 11.83 -17.14 2.46
CA MET A 421 13.09 -17.69 1.96
C MET A 421 13.14 -19.20 2.23
N ILE A 422 13.53 -19.97 1.20
CA ILE A 422 13.61 -21.43 1.25
C ILE A 422 15.08 -21.82 1.48
N ILE A 423 15.32 -22.71 2.42
CA ILE A 423 16.67 -23.21 2.71
C ILE A 423 16.80 -24.63 2.18
N ARG A 424 17.41 -24.80 1.00
CA ARG A 424 17.59 -26.08 0.35
C ARG A 424 19.03 -26.52 0.35
N GLY A 425 19.35 -27.56 1.10
CA GLY A 425 20.73 -28.08 1.20
C GLY A 425 21.75 -27.06 1.68
N GLY A 426 21.32 -26.11 2.53
CA GLY A 426 22.16 -25.00 3.01
C GLY A 426 22.20 -23.77 2.09
N PHE A 427 21.64 -23.86 0.88
CA PHE A 427 21.54 -22.73 -0.03
C PHE A 427 20.24 -21.94 0.19
N LYS A 428 20.33 -20.61 0.15
CA LYS A 428 19.19 -19.71 0.19
C LYS A 428 18.56 -19.62 -1.21
N VAL A 429 17.27 -19.96 -1.30
CA VAL A 429 16.46 -19.77 -2.51
C VAL A 429 15.43 -18.71 -2.22
N TYR A 430 15.43 -17.67 -3.01
CA TYR A 430 14.46 -16.58 -2.91
C TYR A 430 13.27 -16.87 -3.84
N PRO A 431 12.07 -17.15 -3.32
CA PRO A 431 10.88 -17.36 -4.13
C PRO A 431 10.66 -16.32 -5.22
N ALA A 432 10.88 -15.03 -4.93
CA ALA A 432 10.67 -13.95 -5.88
C ALA A 432 11.56 -14.07 -7.13
N GLU A 433 12.79 -14.58 -7.00
CA GLU A 433 13.68 -14.83 -8.14
C GLU A 433 13.11 -15.91 -9.08
N VAL A 434 12.62 -17.01 -8.50
CA VAL A 434 12.02 -18.10 -9.26
C VAL A 434 10.69 -17.66 -9.90
N GLU A 435 9.86 -16.92 -9.15
CA GLU A 435 8.59 -16.34 -9.62
C GLU A 435 8.83 -15.39 -10.81
N SER A 436 9.88 -14.55 -10.76
CA SER A 436 10.25 -13.64 -11.85
C SER A 436 10.63 -14.40 -13.13
N VAL A 437 11.41 -15.48 -13.00
CA VAL A 437 11.76 -16.34 -14.13
C VAL A 437 10.53 -17.02 -14.72
N LEU A 438 9.61 -17.50 -13.86
CA LEU A 438 8.36 -18.13 -14.30
C LEU A 438 7.43 -17.16 -15.02
N ALA A 439 7.39 -15.90 -14.61
CA ALA A 439 6.58 -14.87 -15.26
C ALA A 439 7.02 -14.57 -16.72
N GLY A 440 8.25 -14.91 -17.07
CA GLY A 440 8.76 -14.82 -18.45
C GLY A 440 8.38 -16.01 -19.35
N LEU A 441 7.77 -17.06 -18.84
CA LEU A 441 7.37 -18.23 -19.62
C LEU A 441 6.00 -18.00 -20.26
N ASP A 442 5.94 -18.16 -21.59
CA ASP A 442 4.70 -18.05 -22.34
C ASP A 442 3.62 -19.00 -21.82
N GLY A 443 2.44 -18.46 -21.57
CA GLY A 443 1.30 -19.18 -21.01
C GLY A 443 1.17 -19.08 -19.49
N VAL A 444 2.16 -18.56 -18.79
CA VAL A 444 2.07 -18.24 -17.35
C VAL A 444 1.33 -16.92 -17.15
N VAL A 445 0.27 -16.94 -16.36
CA VAL A 445 -0.46 -15.74 -15.94
C VAL A 445 0.09 -15.22 -14.61
N GLU A 446 0.30 -16.15 -13.68
CA GLU A 446 0.79 -15.86 -12.34
C GLU A 446 1.54 -17.07 -11.79
N ALA A 447 2.55 -16.82 -10.97
CA ALA A 447 3.28 -17.86 -10.26
C ALA A 447 3.50 -17.47 -8.80
N ALA A 448 3.49 -18.47 -7.92
CA ALA A 448 3.91 -18.34 -6.53
C ALA A 448 4.76 -19.53 -6.14
N VAL A 449 5.87 -19.26 -5.45
CA VAL A 449 6.84 -20.26 -5.03
C VAL A 449 6.89 -20.32 -3.51
N VAL A 450 6.90 -21.56 -2.98
CA VAL A 450 6.97 -21.82 -1.55
C VAL A 450 7.92 -22.97 -1.23
N GLY A 451 8.46 -22.97 -0.02
CA GLY A 451 9.17 -24.12 0.54
C GLY A 451 8.21 -25.18 1.04
N ARG A 452 8.61 -26.43 0.88
CA ARG A 452 8.01 -27.61 1.50
C ARG A 452 9.12 -28.39 2.22
N ALA A 453 8.83 -28.88 3.42
CA ALA A 453 9.80 -29.70 4.16
C ALA A 453 10.29 -30.90 3.32
N ASP A 454 11.60 -31.12 3.32
CA ASP A 454 12.28 -32.22 2.64
C ASP A 454 13.28 -32.89 3.59
N ALA A 455 13.18 -34.22 3.71
CA ALA A 455 13.96 -34.99 4.69
C ALA A 455 15.48 -34.97 4.45
N MET A 456 15.93 -34.74 3.22
CA MET A 456 17.36 -34.75 2.85
C MET A 456 17.94 -33.34 2.72
N LEU A 457 17.17 -32.41 2.16
CA LEU A 457 17.65 -31.07 1.80
C LEU A 457 17.12 -29.96 2.72
N GLY A 458 16.34 -30.32 3.77
CA GLY A 458 15.66 -29.37 4.64
C GLY A 458 14.38 -28.86 4.00
N GLU A 459 14.45 -28.21 2.86
CA GLU A 459 13.27 -27.78 2.10
C GLU A 459 13.41 -28.06 0.59
N ALA A 460 12.27 -28.32 -0.05
CA ALA A 460 12.12 -28.42 -1.50
C ALA A 460 11.38 -27.20 -2.05
N VAL A 461 11.74 -26.74 -3.23
CA VAL A 461 11.08 -25.64 -3.94
C VAL A 461 9.84 -26.15 -4.63
N VAL A 462 8.66 -25.58 -4.37
CA VAL A 462 7.38 -25.92 -4.99
C VAL A 462 6.81 -24.68 -5.68
N ALA A 463 6.51 -24.78 -6.98
CA ALA A 463 5.91 -23.72 -7.76
C ALA A 463 4.42 -23.98 -8.02
N PHE A 464 3.57 -23.01 -7.74
CA PHE A 464 2.16 -22.95 -8.14
C PHE A 464 2.04 -21.97 -9.30
N VAL A 465 1.50 -22.41 -10.43
CA VAL A 465 1.45 -21.62 -11.67
C VAL A 465 0.03 -21.61 -12.20
N THR A 466 -0.50 -20.41 -12.53
CA THR A 466 -1.77 -20.29 -13.23
C THR A 466 -1.54 -20.03 -14.73
N THR A 467 -2.45 -20.52 -15.57
CA THR A 467 -2.32 -20.45 -17.03
C THR A 467 -3.61 -20.00 -17.70
N THR A 468 -3.49 -19.33 -18.87
CA THR A 468 -4.63 -18.92 -19.70
C THR A 468 -5.20 -20.01 -20.60
N GLY A 469 -4.53 -21.17 -20.72
CA GLY A 469 -4.97 -22.25 -21.64
C GLY A 469 -4.15 -23.51 -21.56
N GLY A 470 -4.66 -24.58 -22.19
CA GLY A 470 -4.00 -25.90 -22.20
C GLY A 470 -2.68 -25.89 -22.98
N GLY A 471 -1.66 -26.57 -22.45
CA GLY A 471 -0.37 -26.76 -23.10
C GLY A 471 0.85 -26.49 -22.22
N LEU A 472 0.67 -25.82 -21.07
CA LEU A 472 1.71 -25.73 -20.07
C LEU A 472 1.81 -27.06 -19.29
N THR A 473 3.01 -27.61 -19.21
CA THR A 473 3.27 -28.85 -18.45
C THR A 473 4.30 -28.58 -17.36
N SER A 474 4.24 -29.35 -16.26
CA SER A 474 5.23 -29.27 -15.18
C SER A 474 6.65 -29.45 -15.70
N GLN A 475 6.87 -30.33 -16.68
CA GLN A 475 8.16 -30.55 -17.31
C GLN A 475 8.66 -29.30 -18.06
N ARG A 476 7.77 -28.61 -18.83
CA ARG A 476 8.12 -27.38 -19.54
C ARG A 476 8.51 -26.24 -18.56
N VAL A 477 7.77 -26.12 -17.46
CA VAL A 477 8.08 -25.14 -16.37
C VAL A 477 9.47 -25.43 -15.77
N ARG A 478 9.74 -26.69 -15.43
CA ARG A 478 11.04 -27.09 -14.85
C ARG A 478 12.20 -26.89 -15.83
N THR A 479 12.03 -27.26 -17.09
CA THR A 479 13.05 -27.06 -18.14
C THR A 479 13.35 -25.56 -18.30
N TRP A 480 12.31 -24.71 -18.34
CA TRP A 480 12.48 -23.25 -18.42
C TRP A 480 13.29 -22.67 -17.25
N CYS A 481 12.99 -23.14 -16.04
CA CYS A 481 13.75 -22.75 -14.84
C CYS A 481 15.20 -23.28 -14.88
N ALA A 482 15.42 -24.51 -15.29
CA ALA A 482 16.74 -25.12 -15.34
C ALA A 482 17.71 -24.47 -16.34
N GLU A 483 17.17 -23.85 -17.39
CA GLU A 483 17.97 -23.10 -18.36
C GLU A 483 18.40 -21.71 -17.85
N ARG A 484 17.79 -21.21 -16.75
CA ARG A 484 17.92 -19.80 -16.27
C ARG A 484 18.33 -19.67 -14.84
N LEU A 485 18.20 -20.74 -14.05
CA LEU A 485 18.47 -20.75 -12.61
C LEU A 485 19.49 -21.85 -12.26
N SER A 486 20.18 -21.66 -11.16
CA SER A 486 21.00 -22.71 -10.56
C SER A 486 20.12 -23.91 -10.19
N ASP A 487 20.66 -25.11 -10.25
CA ASP A 487 19.98 -26.39 -10.06
C ASP A 487 19.18 -26.48 -8.76
N TYR A 488 19.74 -25.95 -7.66
CA TYR A 488 19.08 -25.93 -6.34
C TYR A 488 17.85 -25.00 -6.27
N LYS A 489 17.70 -24.04 -7.21
CA LYS A 489 16.57 -23.13 -7.32
C LYS A 489 15.44 -23.69 -8.20
N VAL A 490 15.71 -24.72 -9.00
CA VAL A 490 14.71 -25.32 -9.88
C VAL A 490 13.62 -26.00 -9.06
N PRO A 491 12.33 -25.70 -9.32
CA PRO A 491 11.23 -26.33 -8.60
C PRO A 491 11.28 -27.85 -8.68
N ALA A 492 11.23 -28.50 -7.50
CA ALA A 492 11.09 -29.95 -7.39
C ALA A 492 9.70 -30.38 -7.88
N ASP A 493 8.67 -29.63 -7.48
CA ASP A 493 7.29 -29.86 -7.86
C ASP A 493 6.68 -28.61 -8.48
N VAL A 494 5.79 -28.83 -9.46
CA VAL A 494 5.04 -27.77 -10.15
C VAL A 494 3.57 -28.14 -10.18
N VAL A 495 2.74 -27.31 -9.59
CA VAL A 495 1.28 -27.41 -9.61
C VAL A 495 0.72 -26.39 -10.59
N ILE A 496 0.06 -26.86 -11.63
CA ILE A 496 -0.57 -26.00 -12.64
C ILE A 496 -2.06 -25.91 -12.34
N GLU A 497 -2.58 -24.70 -12.22
CA GLU A 497 -3.95 -24.40 -11.84
C GLU A 497 -4.68 -23.57 -12.90
N ALA A 498 -5.96 -23.88 -13.08
CA ALA A 498 -6.84 -23.06 -13.90
C ALA A 498 -7.46 -21.89 -13.08
N ALA A 499 -7.56 -22.06 -11.76
CA ALA A 499 -8.11 -21.05 -10.86
C ALA A 499 -7.03 -20.07 -10.38
N ALA A 500 -7.43 -18.83 -10.07
CA ALA A 500 -6.53 -17.84 -9.48
C ALA A 500 -5.96 -18.31 -8.13
N LEU A 501 -4.71 -17.92 -7.83
CA LEU A 501 -4.05 -18.25 -6.57
C LEU A 501 -4.78 -17.61 -5.36
N PRO A 502 -4.77 -18.26 -4.19
CA PRO A 502 -5.46 -17.78 -2.99
C PRO A 502 -4.89 -16.42 -2.55
N ARG A 503 -5.79 -15.48 -2.23
CA ARG A 503 -5.43 -14.13 -1.84
C ARG A 503 -6.09 -13.72 -0.52
N ASN A 504 -5.42 -12.85 0.22
CA ASN A 504 -6.02 -12.20 1.38
C ASN A 504 -6.95 -11.05 0.95
N ALA A 505 -7.62 -10.40 1.93
CA ALA A 505 -8.50 -9.26 1.70
C ALA A 505 -7.80 -8.11 0.93
N ASN A 506 -6.48 -7.99 1.07
CA ASN A 506 -5.65 -6.97 0.43
C ASN A 506 -5.21 -7.34 -1.00
N GLY A 507 -5.67 -8.48 -1.53
CA GLY A 507 -5.30 -8.98 -2.85
C GLY A 507 -3.90 -9.61 -2.94
N LYS A 508 -3.17 -9.75 -1.82
CA LYS A 508 -1.86 -10.42 -1.79
C LYS A 508 -2.00 -11.93 -1.75
N ILE A 509 -1.14 -12.65 -2.49
CA ILE A 509 -1.10 -14.10 -2.48
C ILE A 509 -0.85 -14.63 -1.07
N GLN A 510 -1.66 -15.59 -0.64
CA GLN A 510 -1.53 -16.25 0.67
C GLN A 510 -0.54 -17.41 0.59
N LYS A 511 0.78 -17.13 0.66
CA LYS A 511 1.82 -18.16 0.63
C LYS A 511 1.65 -19.21 1.76
N ALA A 512 1.10 -18.83 2.92
CA ALA A 512 0.80 -19.78 4.00
C ALA A 512 -0.19 -20.89 3.56
N THR A 513 -1.23 -20.52 2.84
CA THR A 513 -2.19 -21.49 2.25
C THR A 513 -1.50 -22.38 1.22
N LEU A 514 -0.62 -21.82 0.40
CA LEU A 514 0.13 -22.59 -0.61
C LEU A 514 1.14 -23.55 0.04
N ARG A 515 1.80 -23.15 1.14
CA ARG A 515 2.68 -24.06 1.92
C ARG A 515 1.90 -25.25 2.50
N ALA A 516 0.71 -25.02 3.07
CA ALA A 516 -0.12 -26.11 3.58
C ALA A 516 -0.51 -27.08 2.45
N ARG A 517 -0.82 -26.56 1.25
CA ARG A 517 -1.11 -27.38 0.07
C ARG A 517 0.13 -28.12 -0.44
N ALA A 518 1.30 -27.47 -0.44
CA ALA A 518 2.56 -28.10 -0.83
C ALA A 518 2.93 -29.25 0.11
N ALA A 519 2.69 -29.12 1.42
CA ALA A 519 2.90 -30.18 2.39
C ALA A 519 2.04 -31.41 2.09
N ALA A 520 0.77 -31.22 1.69
CA ALA A 520 -0.14 -32.32 1.34
C ALA A 520 0.26 -33.09 0.07
N LEU A 521 1.10 -32.54 -0.81
CA LEU A 521 1.59 -33.24 -2.01
C LEU A 521 2.46 -34.47 -1.66
N CYS A 522 3.13 -34.47 -0.51
CA CYS A 522 3.93 -35.62 -0.04
C CYS A 522 3.09 -36.78 0.45
N GLU A 523 1.91 -36.54 1.02
CA GLU A 523 1.06 -37.60 1.61
C GLU A 523 0.42 -38.49 0.53
N HIS A 524 0.38 -38.05 -0.72
CA HIS A 524 -0.17 -38.78 -1.85
C HIS A 524 0.87 -39.54 -2.70
N ALA A 525 2.18 -39.33 -2.39
CA ALA A 525 3.29 -39.97 -3.10
C ALA A 525 3.97 -41.09 -2.30
N ALA A 526 3.53 -41.36 -1.07
CA ALA A 526 3.93 -42.46 -0.20
C ALA A 526 2.84 -43.51 -0.15
#